data_96d813cd966ab4b6b4946fba0896c3f6
#
_entry.id   96d813cd966ab4b6b4946fba0896c3f6
#
_cell.length_a   1.000
_cell.length_b   1.000
_cell.length_c   1.000
_cell.angle_alpha   90.00
_cell.angle_beta   90.00
_cell.angle_gamma   90.00
#
_symmetry.space_group_name_H-M   'P 1'
#
loop_
_entity.id
_entity.type
_entity.pdbx_description
1 polymer ?
#
loop_
_entity_poly.entity_id
_entity_poly.type
_entity_poly.pdbx_seq_one_letter_code
_entity_poly.pdbx_strand_id
1 'polypeptide(L)'
;GSLYLDDLKKLVDKTVCLIAFPHASNIIGQVNPVKAICSLAKEAGAFTCVDGVSYAPHGIPQINDFSPDIYLFSSYKTFGPHLGVMYVSDSLATELESQCHYFNQEFPNKRFTPAGPDHAQVAALGGIYDYYDSLSNHHLNSELSSSSCFDKLNNLISNQEKKLLKPLLDFLKTKKDIRLLGSYEIED
;
A
#
# COMPACT_ATOMS: atom_id res chain seq x y z
N GLY A 1 -3.42 13.26 -14.12
CA GLY A 1 -3.10 12.04 -13.61
C GLY A 1 -4.03 11.34 -12.63
N SER A 2 -5.33 11.70 -12.55
CA SER A 2 -6.28 10.97 -11.69
C SER A 2 -6.75 9.70 -12.40
N LEU A 3 -6.94 8.63 -11.62
CA LEU A 3 -7.57 7.41 -12.10
C LEU A 3 -9.09 7.55 -11.89
N TYR A 4 -9.86 7.39 -12.97
CA TYR A 4 -11.31 7.45 -12.94
C TYR A 4 -11.90 6.05 -13.08
N LEU A 5 -12.70 5.62 -12.09
CA LEU A 5 -13.32 4.28 -12.06
C LEU A 5 -14.22 4.02 -13.27
N ASP A 6 -14.94 5.03 -13.73
CA ASP A 6 -15.85 4.88 -14.88
C ASP A 6 -15.11 4.67 -16.20
N ASP A 7 -13.89 5.21 -16.32
CA ASP A 7 -13.05 4.93 -17.48
C ASP A 7 -12.40 3.55 -17.36
N LEU A 8 -11.99 3.14 -16.16
CA LEU A 8 -11.49 1.79 -15.91
C LEU A 8 -12.56 0.73 -16.24
N LYS A 9 -13.81 0.93 -15.82
CA LYS A 9 -14.94 0.03 -16.13
C LYS A 9 -15.15 -0.21 -17.63
N LYS A 10 -14.85 0.78 -18.46
CA LYS A 10 -14.95 0.65 -19.93
C LYS A 10 -13.83 -0.19 -20.54
N LEU A 11 -12.69 -0.28 -19.84
CA LEU A 11 -11.49 -0.98 -20.31
C LEU A 11 -11.41 -2.43 -19.79
N VAL A 12 -12.09 -2.71 -18.68
CA VAL A 12 -12.02 -4.02 -18.02
C VAL A 12 -13.11 -4.92 -18.58
N ASP A 13 -12.68 -6.02 -19.21
CA ASP A 13 -13.53 -7.09 -19.69
C ASP A 13 -12.92 -8.47 -19.36
N LYS A 14 -13.54 -9.55 -19.82
CA LYS A 14 -13.11 -10.93 -19.57
C LYS A 14 -11.76 -11.30 -20.18
N THR A 15 -11.17 -10.46 -21.00
CA THR A 15 -9.85 -10.69 -21.59
C THR A 15 -8.72 -10.09 -20.74
N VAL A 16 -9.06 -9.28 -19.76
CA VAL A 16 -8.10 -8.68 -18.82
C VAL A 16 -7.69 -9.72 -17.77
N CYS A 17 -6.41 -10.08 -17.74
CA CYS A 17 -5.87 -11.04 -16.78
C CYS A 17 -5.34 -10.36 -15.51
N LEU A 18 -4.82 -9.13 -15.61
CA LEU A 18 -4.18 -8.41 -14.50
C LEU A 18 -4.44 -6.91 -14.61
N ILE A 19 -4.77 -6.30 -13.47
CA ILE A 19 -4.85 -4.84 -13.31
C ILE A 19 -3.75 -4.42 -12.32
N ALA A 20 -2.72 -3.72 -12.83
CA ALA A 20 -1.63 -3.18 -12.03
C ALA A 20 -1.78 -1.66 -11.90
N PHE A 21 -1.76 -1.14 -10.67
CA PHE A 21 -1.96 0.29 -10.40
C PHE A 21 -1.34 0.70 -9.06
N PRO A 22 -0.96 2.00 -8.89
CA PRO A 22 -0.46 2.49 -7.61
C PRO A 22 -1.60 2.73 -6.61
N HIS A 23 -1.35 2.46 -5.33
CA HIS A 23 -2.26 2.86 -4.25
C HIS A 23 -2.33 4.38 -4.14
N ALA A 24 -1.17 5.03 -4.18
CA ALA A 24 -1.07 6.49 -4.23
C ALA A 24 -0.04 6.94 -5.27
N SER A 25 -0.31 8.07 -5.92
CA SER A 25 0.62 8.67 -6.87
C SER A 25 1.80 9.32 -6.12
N ASN A 26 3.02 8.95 -6.47
CA ASN A 26 4.23 9.58 -5.94
C ASN A 26 4.49 11.00 -6.50
N ILE A 27 3.72 11.45 -7.48
CA ILE A 27 3.87 12.76 -8.12
C ILE A 27 2.89 13.77 -7.57
N ILE A 28 1.61 13.40 -7.47
CA ILE A 28 0.52 14.32 -7.08
C ILE A 28 -0.12 13.94 -5.73
N GLY A 29 0.35 12.89 -5.06
CA GLY A 29 -0.15 12.46 -3.76
C GLY A 29 -1.59 11.91 -3.75
N GLN A 30 -2.22 11.75 -4.92
CA GLN A 30 -3.59 11.26 -5.00
C GLN A 30 -3.66 9.79 -4.62
N VAL A 31 -4.57 9.45 -3.70
CA VAL A 31 -4.89 8.08 -3.30
C VAL A 31 -5.95 7.52 -4.24
N ASN A 32 -5.73 6.32 -4.76
CA ASN A 32 -6.67 5.62 -5.62
C ASN A 32 -7.65 4.76 -4.81
N PRO A 33 -8.87 4.53 -5.31
CA PRO A 33 -9.90 3.75 -4.63
C PRO A 33 -9.62 2.23 -4.77
N VAL A 34 -8.59 1.73 -4.07
CA VAL A 34 -8.08 0.35 -4.20
C VAL A 34 -9.18 -0.67 -4.05
N LYS A 35 -10.03 -0.55 -3.02
CA LYS A 35 -11.13 -1.50 -2.78
C LYS A 35 -12.08 -1.60 -3.98
N ALA A 36 -12.46 -0.48 -4.57
CA ALA A 36 -13.37 -0.47 -5.72
C ALA A 36 -12.70 -1.06 -6.97
N ILE A 37 -11.40 -0.83 -7.17
CA ILE A 37 -10.64 -1.39 -8.29
C ILE A 37 -10.48 -2.91 -8.11
N CYS A 38 -10.15 -3.38 -6.91
CA CYS A 38 -10.05 -4.82 -6.62
C CYS A 38 -11.41 -5.52 -6.81
N SER A 39 -12.51 -4.90 -6.38
CA SER A 39 -13.84 -5.45 -6.61
C SER A 39 -14.18 -5.57 -8.10
N LEU A 40 -13.89 -4.52 -8.89
CA LEU A 40 -14.09 -4.52 -10.34
C LEU A 40 -13.25 -5.60 -11.03
N ALA A 41 -11.98 -5.74 -10.66
CA ALA A 41 -11.09 -6.77 -11.19
C ALA A 41 -11.65 -8.17 -10.91
N LYS A 42 -12.06 -8.43 -9.67
CA LYS A 42 -12.65 -9.70 -9.27
C LYS A 42 -13.92 -10.05 -10.04
N GLU A 43 -14.80 -9.08 -10.28
CA GLU A 43 -16.01 -9.26 -11.10
C GLU A 43 -15.69 -9.64 -12.55
N ALA A 44 -14.58 -9.13 -13.10
CA ALA A 44 -14.10 -9.45 -14.44
C ALA A 44 -13.29 -10.76 -14.52
N GLY A 45 -12.90 -11.34 -13.39
CA GLY A 45 -12.01 -12.50 -13.31
C GLY A 45 -10.53 -12.14 -13.49
N ALA A 46 -10.15 -10.88 -13.28
CA ALA A 46 -8.78 -10.40 -13.37
C ALA A 46 -8.12 -10.33 -11.99
N PHE A 47 -6.82 -10.59 -11.94
CA PHE A 47 -5.98 -10.38 -10.76
C PHE A 47 -5.63 -8.91 -10.58
N THR A 48 -5.22 -8.55 -9.36
CA THR A 48 -4.79 -7.20 -9.02
C THR A 48 -3.37 -7.17 -8.48
N CYS A 49 -2.59 -6.19 -8.94
CA CYS A 49 -1.26 -5.87 -8.39
C CYS A 49 -1.22 -4.40 -7.97
N VAL A 50 -1.18 -4.16 -6.67
CA VAL A 50 -1.22 -2.82 -6.10
C VAL A 50 0.18 -2.39 -5.67
N ASP A 51 0.68 -1.32 -6.26
CA ASP A 51 1.91 -0.67 -5.82
C ASP A 51 1.60 0.29 -4.65
N GLY A 52 1.89 -0.16 -3.44
CA GLY A 52 1.72 0.59 -2.20
C GLY A 52 2.94 1.40 -1.77
N VAL A 53 4.01 1.46 -2.57
CA VAL A 53 5.29 2.09 -2.19
C VAL A 53 5.13 3.54 -1.75
N SER A 54 4.23 4.29 -2.37
CA SER A 54 4.01 5.70 -2.03
C SER A 54 2.92 5.90 -0.97
N TYR A 55 2.10 4.89 -0.69
CA TYR A 55 1.06 4.96 0.33
C TYR A 55 1.52 4.47 1.70
N ALA A 56 2.26 3.35 1.74
CA ALA A 56 2.62 2.66 2.98
C ALA A 56 3.29 3.53 4.06
N PRO A 57 4.11 4.56 3.75
CA PRO A 57 4.67 5.45 4.76
C PRO A 57 3.65 6.41 5.40
N HIS A 58 2.49 6.64 4.76
CA HIS A 58 1.46 7.58 5.20
C HIS A 58 0.29 6.89 5.91
N GLY A 59 0.27 5.58 5.95
CA GLY A 59 -0.73 4.78 6.63
C GLY A 59 -0.49 3.29 6.44
N ILE A 60 -0.69 2.50 7.49
CA ILE A 60 -0.53 1.05 7.44
C ILE A 60 -1.66 0.47 6.59
N PRO A 61 -1.35 -0.16 5.43
CA PRO A 61 -2.39 -0.68 4.54
C PRO A 61 -3.14 -1.83 5.20
N GLN A 62 -4.46 -1.72 5.24
CA GLN A 62 -5.35 -2.78 5.73
C GLN A 62 -5.69 -3.73 4.57
N ILE A 63 -4.81 -4.71 4.31
CA ILE A 63 -4.92 -5.62 3.16
C ILE A 63 -6.26 -6.35 3.12
N ASN A 64 -6.81 -6.72 4.28
CA ASN A 64 -8.09 -7.43 4.37
C ASN A 64 -9.28 -6.58 3.90
N ASP A 65 -9.20 -5.26 3.97
CA ASP A 65 -10.31 -4.36 3.63
C ASP A 65 -10.53 -4.24 2.12
N PHE A 66 -9.49 -4.40 1.33
CA PHE A 66 -9.54 -4.29 -0.12
C PHE A 66 -9.12 -5.56 -0.87
N SER A 67 -8.57 -6.56 -0.17
CA SER A 67 -8.28 -7.91 -0.67
C SER A 67 -7.62 -7.94 -2.05
N PRO A 68 -6.45 -7.33 -2.24
CA PRO A 68 -5.70 -7.40 -3.49
C PRO A 68 -5.08 -8.78 -3.64
N ASP A 69 -4.80 -9.21 -4.87
CA ASP A 69 -4.06 -10.45 -5.10
C ASP A 69 -2.56 -10.28 -4.83
N ILE A 70 -2.00 -9.12 -5.21
CA ILE A 70 -0.63 -8.73 -4.91
C ILE A 70 -0.61 -7.31 -4.35
N TYR A 71 0.16 -7.09 -3.28
CA TYR A 71 0.47 -5.76 -2.75
C TYR A 71 1.96 -5.60 -2.52
N LEU A 72 2.53 -4.53 -3.05
CA LEU A 72 3.97 -4.27 -3.02
C LEU A 72 4.27 -3.02 -2.22
N PHE A 73 5.33 -3.03 -1.41
CA PHE A 73 5.88 -1.82 -0.82
C PHE A 73 7.37 -1.93 -0.54
N SER A 74 8.00 -0.80 -0.26
CA SER A 74 9.42 -0.72 0.09
C SER A 74 9.57 -0.39 1.56
N SER A 75 10.21 -1.29 2.32
CA SER A 75 10.38 -1.11 3.76
C SER A 75 11.22 0.11 4.13
N TYR A 76 12.17 0.54 3.28
CA TYR A 76 12.96 1.75 3.55
C TYR A 76 12.13 3.04 3.58
N LYS A 77 10.94 3.05 2.98
CA LYS A 77 9.99 4.16 3.10
C LYS A 77 9.11 4.07 4.34
N THR A 78 9.12 2.92 5.01
CA THR A 78 8.36 2.65 6.24
C THR A 78 9.29 2.41 7.43
N PHE A 79 10.38 3.19 7.52
CA PHE A 79 11.36 3.17 8.62
C PHE A 79 12.19 1.88 8.73
N GLY A 80 12.18 1.03 7.71
CA GLY A 80 12.88 -0.25 7.67
C GLY A 80 14.12 -0.27 6.78
N PRO A 81 14.71 -1.45 6.56
CA PRO A 81 15.87 -1.65 5.71
C PRO A 81 15.53 -1.49 4.22
N HIS A 82 16.55 -1.48 3.37
CA HIS A 82 16.40 -1.36 1.92
C HIS A 82 15.93 -2.68 1.28
N LEU A 83 14.68 -3.04 1.54
CA LEU A 83 14.07 -4.30 1.12
C LEU A 83 12.68 -4.04 0.52
N GLY A 84 12.37 -4.71 -0.59
CA GLY A 84 11.02 -4.80 -1.14
C GLY A 84 10.23 -5.90 -0.42
N VAL A 85 8.98 -5.61 -0.10
CA VAL A 85 8.04 -6.57 0.50
C VAL A 85 6.88 -6.80 -0.45
N MET A 86 6.52 -8.07 -0.66
CA MET A 86 5.41 -8.47 -1.50
C MET A 86 4.46 -9.36 -0.72
N TYR A 87 3.22 -8.91 -0.59
CA TYR A 87 2.10 -9.75 -0.21
C TYR A 87 1.54 -10.42 -1.47
N VAL A 88 1.23 -11.70 -1.39
CA VAL A 88 0.51 -12.45 -2.41
C VAL A 88 -0.63 -13.20 -1.72
N SER A 89 -1.85 -13.12 -2.26
CA SER A 89 -2.99 -13.85 -1.72
C SER A 89 -2.79 -15.36 -1.85
N ASP A 90 -3.32 -16.14 -0.91
CA ASP A 90 -3.18 -17.60 -0.91
C ASP A 90 -3.79 -18.22 -2.18
N SER A 91 -4.89 -17.67 -2.70
CA SER A 91 -5.52 -18.12 -3.94
C SER A 91 -4.56 -17.99 -5.12
N LEU A 92 -3.99 -16.78 -5.33
CA LEU A 92 -3.05 -16.55 -6.42
C LEU A 92 -1.75 -17.34 -6.21
N ALA A 93 -1.24 -17.43 -4.99
CA ALA A 93 -0.04 -18.19 -4.69
C ALA A 93 -0.18 -19.68 -5.04
N THR A 94 -1.39 -20.22 -4.96
CA THR A 94 -1.66 -21.62 -5.33
C THR A 94 -1.68 -21.83 -6.85
N GLU A 95 -2.14 -20.84 -7.61
CA GLU A 95 -2.25 -20.89 -9.07
C GLU A 95 -0.93 -20.65 -9.79
N LEU A 96 -0.06 -19.82 -9.22
CA LEU A 96 1.22 -19.47 -9.83
C LEU A 96 2.25 -20.61 -9.67
N GLU A 97 3.07 -20.78 -10.68
CA GLU A 97 4.24 -21.66 -10.59
C GLU A 97 5.30 -21.10 -9.64
N SER A 98 5.96 -21.99 -8.91
CA SER A 98 7.05 -21.62 -8.02
C SER A 98 8.23 -21.03 -8.79
N GLN A 99 8.72 -19.89 -8.35
CA GLN A 99 9.89 -19.19 -8.91
C GLN A 99 11.18 -19.48 -8.14
N CYS A 100 11.11 -20.29 -7.08
CA CYS A 100 12.27 -20.63 -6.26
C CYS A 100 13.06 -21.82 -6.84
N HIS A 101 14.20 -22.10 -6.24
CA HIS A 101 14.97 -23.31 -6.54
C HIS A 101 14.13 -24.57 -6.32
N TYR A 102 14.34 -25.60 -7.15
CA TYR A 102 13.58 -26.86 -7.13
C TYR A 102 13.51 -27.52 -5.75
N PHE A 103 14.56 -27.42 -4.94
CA PHE A 103 14.60 -28.00 -3.59
C PHE A 103 13.79 -27.17 -2.56
N ASN A 104 13.26 -26.02 -2.93
CA ASN A 104 12.43 -25.16 -2.10
C ASN A 104 10.95 -25.15 -2.53
N GLN A 105 10.56 -25.89 -3.57
CA GLN A 105 9.22 -25.83 -4.15
C GLN A 105 8.11 -26.21 -3.18
N GLU A 106 8.40 -27.05 -2.20
CA GLU A 106 7.43 -27.50 -1.18
C GLU A 106 7.24 -26.48 -0.05
N PHE A 107 8.05 -25.41 -0.01
CA PHE A 107 7.94 -24.37 1.03
C PHE A 107 7.15 -23.17 0.53
N PRO A 108 5.89 -22.97 0.97
CA PRO A 108 5.04 -21.88 0.48
C PRO A 108 5.68 -20.50 0.65
N ASN A 109 6.36 -20.25 1.77
CA ASN A 109 7.04 -18.99 2.10
C ASN A 109 8.31 -18.71 1.25
N LYS A 110 8.78 -19.69 0.48
CA LYS A 110 9.93 -19.53 -0.43
C LYS A 110 9.52 -19.46 -1.89
N ARG A 111 8.25 -19.69 -2.19
CA ARG A 111 7.71 -19.91 -3.54
C ARG A 111 8.07 -18.80 -4.53
N PHE A 112 8.10 -17.56 -4.08
CA PHE A 112 8.41 -16.38 -4.90
C PHE A 112 9.77 -15.74 -4.56
N THR A 113 10.62 -16.46 -3.84
CA THR A 113 11.98 -16.00 -3.51
C THR A 113 12.98 -16.82 -4.34
N PRO A 114 13.49 -16.30 -5.47
CA PRO A 114 14.30 -17.07 -6.41
C PRO A 114 15.68 -17.45 -5.86
N ALA A 115 16.18 -16.70 -4.85
CA ALA A 115 17.47 -16.98 -4.21
C ALA A 115 17.33 -16.84 -2.68
N GLY A 116 18.42 -17.08 -1.96
CA GLY A 116 18.46 -16.87 -0.50
C GLY A 116 18.26 -15.39 -0.16
N PRO A 117 17.32 -15.03 0.74
CA PRO A 117 17.13 -13.65 1.15
C PRO A 117 18.29 -13.19 2.06
N ASP A 118 18.49 -11.88 2.15
CA ASP A 118 19.31 -11.30 3.21
C ASP A 118 18.56 -11.42 4.55
N HIS A 119 18.95 -12.42 5.33
CA HIS A 119 18.28 -12.75 6.59
C HIS A 119 18.35 -11.60 7.62
N ALA A 120 19.42 -10.80 7.60
CA ALA A 120 19.56 -9.65 8.50
C ALA A 120 18.54 -8.56 8.14
N GLN A 121 18.37 -8.26 6.87
CA GLN A 121 17.34 -7.30 6.42
C GLN A 121 15.93 -7.81 6.67
N VAL A 122 15.66 -9.11 6.45
CA VAL A 122 14.35 -9.70 6.76
C VAL A 122 14.05 -9.61 8.24
N ALA A 123 15.01 -9.94 9.11
CA ALA A 123 14.84 -9.82 10.56
C ALA A 123 14.60 -8.37 11.00
N ALA A 124 15.25 -7.40 10.35
CA ALA A 124 15.08 -5.98 10.65
C ALA A 124 13.67 -5.44 10.34
N LEU A 125 12.85 -6.14 9.55
CA LEU A 125 11.43 -5.77 9.34
C LEU A 125 10.63 -5.78 10.65
N GLY A 126 11.02 -6.61 11.63
CA GLY A 126 10.41 -6.59 12.97
C GLY A 126 10.50 -5.22 13.64
N GLY A 127 11.60 -4.48 13.41
CA GLY A 127 11.78 -3.13 13.94
C GLY A 127 10.75 -2.11 13.41
N ILE A 128 10.14 -2.34 12.26
CA ILE A 128 9.03 -1.50 11.76
C ILE A 128 7.81 -1.68 12.67
N TYR A 129 7.49 -2.93 13.00
CA TYR A 129 6.40 -3.22 13.93
C TYR A 129 6.67 -2.58 15.30
N ASP A 130 7.86 -2.76 15.85
CA ASP A 130 8.26 -2.19 17.16
C ASP A 130 8.15 -0.66 17.16
N TYR A 131 8.50 -0.02 16.05
CA TYR A 131 8.34 1.44 15.88
C TYR A 131 6.87 1.87 15.94
N TYR A 132 6.00 1.22 15.17
CA TYR A 132 4.57 1.53 15.18
C TYR A 132 3.90 1.17 16.52
N ASP A 133 4.31 0.09 17.17
CA ASP A 133 3.85 -0.26 18.52
C ASP A 133 4.27 0.81 19.54
N SER A 134 5.49 1.29 19.47
CA SER A 134 5.98 2.40 20.32
C SER A 134 5.19 3.69 20.08
N LEU A 135 4.84 4.02 18.83
CA LEU A 135 3.97 5.16 18.52
C LEU A 135 2.56 4.97 19.10
N SER A 136 1.99 3.78 18.96
CA SER A 136 0.67 3.45 19.52
C SER A 136 0.66 3.57 21.03
N ASN A 137 1.64 2.99 21.70
CA ASN A 137 1.78 3.08 23.15
C ASN A 137 1.94 4.53 23.63
N HIS A 138 2.78 5.32 22.93
CA HIS A 138 3.04 6.71 23.32
C HIS A 138 1.82 7.62 23.15
N HIS A 139 1.11 7.52 22.04
CA HIS A 139 0.04 8.45 21.70
C HIS A 139 -1.37 7.94 22.04
N LEU A 140 -1.58 6.64 22.06
CA LEU A 140 -2.90 6.03 22.23
C LEU A 140 -3.03 5.21 23.52
N ASN A 141 -1.93 5.05 24.29
CA ASN A 141 -1.85 4.18 25.46
C ASN A 141 -2.37 2.75 25.16
N SER A 142 -2.02 2.20 24.01
CA SER A 142 -2.52 0.92 23.51
C SER A 142 -1.44 0.20 22.74
N GLU A 143 -1.25 -1.10 23.02
CA GLU A 143 -0.41 -1.98 22.21
C GLU A 143 -1.02 -2.17 20.81
N LEU A 144 -0.17 -2.35 19.81
CA LEU A 144 -0.57 -2.56 18.41
C LEU A 144 -1.03 -4.01 18.18
N SER A 145 -2.15 -4.41 18.81
CA SER A 145 -2.60 -5.80 18.85
C SER A 145 -3.89 -6.08 18.07
N SER A 146 -4.58 -5.06 17.57
CA SER A 146 -5.87 -5.21 16.89
C SER A 146 -6.02 -4.27 15.69
N SER A 147 -6.91 -4.63 14.75
CA SER A 147 -7.23 -3.76 13.60
C SER A 147 -7.67 -2.37 14.03
N SER A 148 -8.44 -2.26 15.10
CA SER A 148 -8.87 -0.95 15.62
C SER A 148 -7.72 -0.07 16.13
N CYS A 149 -6.60 -0.65 16.56
CA CYS A 149 -5.41 0.10 16.94
C CYS A 149 -4.69 0.63 15.69
N PHE A 150 -4.62 -0.17 14.62
CA PHE A 150 -4.07 0.28 13.33
C PHE A 150 -4.88 1.44 12.76
N ASP A 151 -6.22 1.39 12.82
CA ASP A 151 -7.08 2.48 12.34
C ASP A 151 -6.84 3.78 13.13
N LYS A 152 -6.74 3.68 14.46
CA LYS A 152 -6.43 4.85 15.30
C LYS A 152 -5.05 5.43 14.99
N LEU A 153 -4.06 4.57 14.77
CA LEU A 153 -2.71 5.00 14.42
C LEU A 153 -2.67 5.65 13.04
N ASN A 154 -3.36 5.07 12.05
CA ASN A 154 -3.51 5.66 10.72
C ASN A 154 -4.18 7.03 10.79
N ASN A 155 -5.23 7.17 11.58
CA ASN A 155 -5.89 8.46 11.81
C ASN A 155 -4.97 9.49 12.49
N LEU A 156 -4.16 9.05 13.45
CA LEU A 156 -3.18 9.92 14.11
C LEU A 156 -2.16 10.47 13.09
N ILE A 157 -1.59 9.59 12.26
CA ILE A 157 -0.62 9.97 11.22
C ILE A 157 -1.27 10.93 10.22
N SER A 158 -2.41 10.53 9.65
CA SER A 158 -3.15 11.32 8.66
C SER A 158 -3.53 12.71 9.18
N ASN A 159 -4.04 12.79 10.41
CA ASN A 159 -4.39 14.09 11.03
C ASN A 159 -3.16 15.00 11.22
N GLN A 160 -2.02 14.42 11.58
CA GLN A 160 -0.78 15.20 11.71
C GLN A 160 -0.30 15.70 10.34
N GLU A 161 -0.34 14.86 9.32
CA GLU A 161 0.03 15.24 7.95
C GLU A 161 -0.89 16.32 7.38
N LYS A 162 -2.20 16.17 7.55
CA LYS A 162 -3.20 17.21 7.17
C LYS A 162 -2.91 18.53 7.85
N LYS A 163 -2.64 18.51 9.16
CA LYS A 163 -2.31 19.71 9.93
C LYS A 163 -1.05 20.42 9.42
N LEU A 164 -0.03 19.66 9.02
CA LEU A 164 1.22 20.21 8.51
C LEU A 164 1.08 20.69 7.06
N LEU A 165 0.29 19.98 6.24
CA LEU A 165 0.09 20.32 4.83
C LEU A 165 -0.80 21.55 4.62
N LYS A 166 -1.80 21.76 5.48
CA LYS A 166 -2.78 22.82 5.33
C LYS A 166 -2.16 24.22 5.17
N PRO A 167 -1.23 24.69 6.01
CA PRO A 167 -0.62 26.01 5.86
C PRO A 167 0.10 26.18 4.52
N LEU A 168 0.74 25.11 4.00
CA LEU A 168 1.42 25.14 2.71
C LEU A 168 0.41 25.29 1.57
N LEU A 169 -0.67 24.53 1.58
CA LEU A 169 -1.71 24.62 0.55
C LEU A 169 -2.42 25.99 0.59
N ASP A 170 -2.73 26.47 1.78
CA ASP A 170 -3.35 27.80 1.94
C ASP A 170 -2.42 28.91 1.40
N PHE A 171 -1.12 28.83 1.67
CA PHE A 171 -0.13 29.74 1.09
C PHE A 171 -0.06 29.64 -0.44
N LEU A 172 0.01 28.43 -1.00
CA LEU A 172 0.10 28.23 -2.44
C LEU A 172 -1.15 28.72 -3.19
N LYS A 173 -2.34 28.59 -2.58
CA LYS A 173 -3.61 29.12 -3.13
C LYS A 173 -3.59 30.65 -3.31
N THR A 174 -2.77 31.37 -2.53
CA THR A 174 -2.63 32.83 -2.67
C THR A 174 -1.80 33.26 -3.88
N LYS A 175 -1.09 32.32 -4.53
CA LYS A 175 -0.14 32.61 -5.62
C LYS A 175 -0.84 32.52 -6.98
N LYS A 176 -0.93 33.63 -7.69
CA LYS A 176 -1.61 33.71 -9.01
C LYS A 176 -0.84 32.98 -10.12
N ASP A 177 0.48 32.88 -9.97
CA ASP A 177 1.37 32.31 -11.00
C ASP A 177 1.66 30.82 -10.75
N ILE A 178 1.01 30.21 -9.77
CA ILE A 178 1.15 28.78 -9.44
C ILE A 178 -0.12 28.05 -9.83
N ARG A 179 0.04 26.97 -10.59
CA ARG A 179 -1.00 25.99 -10.85
C ARG A 179 -0.73 24.74 -10.01
N LEU A 180 -1.57 24.46 -9.03
CA LEU A 180 -1.52 23.22 -8.28
C LEU A 180 -2.04 22.04 -9.13
N LEU A 181 -1.35 20.89 -9.07
CA LEU A 181 -1.76 19.64 -9.67
C LEU A 181 -2.12 18.65 -8.55
N GLY A 182 -3.22 17.93 -8.70
CA GLY A 182 -3.78 17.07 -7.67
C GLY A 182 -4.88 17.78 -6.85
N SER A 183 -5.33 17.15 -5.77
CA SER A 183 -6.26 17.77 -4.84
C SER A 183 -5.55 18.84 -4.03
N TYR A 184 -6.17 20.00 -3.90
CA TYR A 184 -5.71 21.11 -3.07
C TYR A 184 -6.69 21.40 -1.91
N GLU A 185 -7.68 20.58 -1.74
CA GLU A 185 -8.55 20.55 -0.59
C GLU A 185 -8.19 19.39 0.30
N ILE A 186 -8.10 19.65 1.59
CA ILE A 186 -7.88 18.61 2.59
C ILE A 186 -9.27 18.16 2.99
N GLU A 187 -9.65 16.98 2.55
CA GLU A 187 -10.89 16.33 2.98
C GLU A 187 -10.74 15.89 4.44
N ASP A 188 -11.80 16.15 5.24
CA ASP A 188 -11.86 15.79 6.66
C ASP A 188 -11.95 14.27 6.89
#